data_6c8d0106e279dec7c0476e93c8431eda
#
_entry.id   6c8d0106e279dec7c0476e93c8431eda
#
_cell.length_a   1.000
_cell.length_b   1.000
_cell.length_c   1.000
_cell.angle_alpha   90.00
_cell.angle_beta   90.00
_cell.angle_gamma   90.00
#
_symmetry.space_group_name_H-M   'P 1'
#
loop_
_entity.id
_entity.type
_entity.pdbx_description
1 polymer ?
#
loop_
_entity_poly.entity_id
_entity_poly.type
_entity_poly.pdbx_seq_one_letter_code
_entity_poly.pdbx_strand_id
1 'polypeptide(L)'
;LNPRHRISTRALIVTPDKQFLLFLSHFDPGSGLPPQWVFPGGGLESGEETLQGIIREVFEETGRQFNPGDFVEITKIHHPMDDVRLHDSGEAHFFELQVSEPFEPSSDNWTENEHRDTVMHRWLTLDEITREQMWVGPHGAIDLMIERYGNQGL
;
A
#
# COMPACT_ATOMS: atom_id res chain seq x y z
N LEU A 1 -6.42 22.70 -15.77
CA LEU A 1 -7.27 21.72 -15.11
C LEU A 1 -6.59 20.37 -15.08
N ASN A 2 -6.43 19.83 -13.91
CA ASN A 2 -5.97 18.48 -13.72
C ASN A 2 -7.03 17.70 -12.95
N PRO A 3 -8.21 17.64 -13.50
CA PRO A 3 -9.37 17.31 -12.71
C PRO A 3 -9.42 15.88 -12.22
N ARG A 4 -8.65 14.97 -12.79
CA ARG A 4 -8.78 13.57 -12.41
C ARG A 4 -7.44 12.92 -12.06
N HIS A 5 -6.53 13.72 -11.53
CA HIS A 5 -5.27 13.22 -11.02
C HIS A 5 -5.46 12.76 -9.56
N ARG A 6 -5.14 11.50 -9.28
CA ARG A 6 -5.28 10.94 -7.95
C ARG A 6 -3.93 10.84 -7.26
N ILE A 7 -3.84 11.37 -6.04
CA ILE A 7 -2.67 11.21 -5.19
C ILE A 7 -3.00 10.18 -4.10
N SER A 8 -2.15 9.19 -3.96
CA SER A 8 -2.29 8.17 -2.94
C SER A 8 -1.01 7.99 -2.16
N THR A 9 -1.11 7.37 -0.99
CA THR A 9 0.04 7.01 -0.16
C THR A 9 0.07 5.51 0.03
N ARG A 10 1.28 4.95 0.11
CA ARG A 10 1.47 3.51 0.35
C ARG A 10 2.58 3.30 1.37
N ALA A 11 2.40 2.34 2.25
CA ALA A 11 3.38 2.04 3.28
C ALA A 11 4.05 0.69 3.02
N LEU A 12 5.39 0.73 3.00
CA LEU A 12 6.20 -0.48 3.07
C LEU A 12 6.43 -0.76 4.56
N ILE A 13 5.50 -1.50 5.17
CA ILE A 13 5.60 -1.88 6.60
C ILE A 13 6.46 -3.12 6.65
N VAL A 14 7.66 -2.98 7.20
CA VAL A 14 8.71 -3.99 7.04
C VAL A 14 9.35 -4.36 8.37
N THR A 15 9.55 -5.67 8.56
CA THR A 15 10.23 -6.23 9.74
C THR A 15 11.75 -6.28 9.52
N PRO A 16 12.55 -6.53 10.59
CA PRO A 16 13.99 -6.66 10.43
C PRO A 16 14.43 -7.77 9.46
N ASP A 17 13.67 -8.87 9.37
CA ASP A 17 13.94 -9.96 8.43
C ASP A 17 13.25 -9.74 7.08
N LYS A 18 12.82 -8.51 6.80
CA LYS A 18 12.31 -8.06 5.50
C LYS A 18 11.04 -8.76 5.06
N GLN A 19 10.11 -8.93 6.00
CA GLN A 19 8.73 -9.31 5.69
C GLN A 19 7.90 -8.04 5.56
N PHE A 20 7.06 -8.00 4.53
CA PHE A 20 6.21 -6.85 4.22
C PHE A 20 4.74 -7.21 4.41
N LEU A 21 3.98 -6.30 5.02
CA LEU A 21 2.53 -6.48 5.15
C LEU A 21 1.83 -6.14 3.84
N LEU A 22 1.07 -7.09 3.33
CA LEU A 22 0.26 -6.91 2.12
C LEU A 22 -1.17 -7.32 2.41
N PHE A 23 -2.12 -6.61 1.78
CA PHE A 23 -3.54 -6.96 1.82
C PHE A 23 -3.99 -7.47 0.45
N LEU A 24 -4.83 -8.49 0.46
CA LEU A 24 -5.52 -8.98 -0.75
C LEU A 24 -6.87 -8.30 -0.81
N SER A 25 -7.10 -7.50 -1.85
CA SER A 25 -8.26 -6.64 -1.90
C SER A 25 -8.90 -6.61 -3.30
N HIS A 26 -10.23 -6.48 -3.32
CA HIS A 26 -11.00 -6.24 -4.54
C HIS A 26 -11.02 -4.73 -4.81
N PHE A 27 -10.46 -4.31 -5.95
CA PHE A 27 -10.46 -2.90 -6.34
C PHE A 27 -11.77 -2.47 -6.99
N ASP A 28 -12.36 -3.38 -7.74
CA ASP A 28 -13.62 -3.12 -8.45
C ASP A 28 -14.49 -4.36 -8.35
N PRO A 29 -15.24 -4.50 -7.25
CA PRO A 29 -16.03 -5.70 -7.01
C PRO A 29 -17.07 -5.98 -8.10
N GLY A 30 -17.53 -4.93 -8.80
CA GLY A 30 -18.51 -5.08 -9.88
C GLY A 30 -17.93 -5.57 -11.19
N SER A 31 -16.62 -5.62 -11.33
CA SER A 31 -15.95 -5.98 -12.58
C SER A 31 -15.83 -7.48 -12.79
N GLY A 32 -15.95 -8.27 -11.72
CA GLY A 32 -15.68 -9.70 -11.76
C GLY A 32 -14.21 -10.07 -11.79
N LEU A 33 -13.32 -9.10 -11.67
CA LEU A 33 -11.88 -9.36 -11.60
C LEU A 33 -11.49 -9.93 -10.25
N PRO A 34 -10.44 -10.81 -10.19
CA PRO A 34 -10.00 -11.36 -8.93
C PRO A 34 -9.38 -10.28 -8.03
N PRO A 35 -9.32 -10.52 -6.71
CA PRO A 35 -8.64 -9.59 -5.81
C PRO A 35 -7.15 -9.55 -6.09
N GLN A 36 -6.52 -8.44 -5.73
CA GLN A 36 -5.10 -8.21 -5.96
C GLN A 36 -4.39 -7.83 -4.67
N TRP A 37 -3.11 -8.18 -4.60
CA TRP A 37 -2.27 -7.82 -3.45
C TRP A 37 -1.82 -6.37 -3.56
N VAL A 38 -1.91 -5.64 -2.44
CA VAL A 38 -1.54 -4.22 -2.40
C VAL A 38 -0.83 -3.90 -1.09
N PHE A 39 0.02 -2.88 -1.14
CA PHE A 39 0.55 -2.28 0.07
C PHE A 39 -0.54 -1.49 0.79
N PRO A 40 -0.48 -1.42 2.13
CA PRO A 40 -1.40 -0.57 2.90
C PRO A 40 -1.33 0.87 2.42
N GLY A 41 -2.47 1.55 2.43
CA GLY A 41 -2.57 2.94 2.04
C GLY A 41 -3.83 3.23 1.25
N GLY A 42 -3.90 4.42 0.69
CA GLY A 42 -5.06 4.84 -0.08
C GLY A 42 -4.96 6.28 -0.54
N GLY A 43 -6.06 6.79 -1.08
CA GLY A 43 -6.14 8.15 -1.58
C GLY A 43 -6.14 9.18 -0.45
N LEU A 44 -5.62 10.36 -0.75
CA LEU A 44 -5.66 11.48 0.18
C LEU A 44 -7.07 12.04 0.29
N GLU A 45 -7.40 12.52 1.48
CA GLU A 45 -8.59 13.31 1.69
C GLU A 45 -8.32 14.76 1.31
N SER A 46 -9.38 15.54 1.10
CA SER A 46 -9.27 16.93 0.73
C SER A 46 -8.46 17.72 1.78
N GLY A 47 -7.43 18.42 1.32
CA GLY A 47 -6.58 19.23 2.19
C GLY A 47 -5.55 18.46 2.99
N GLU A 48 -5.47 17.15 2.79
CA GLU A 48 -4.55 16.28 3.53
C GLU A 48 -3.19 16.23 2.85
N GLU A 49 -2.12 16.31 3.64
CA GLU A 49 -0.77 16.09 3.15
C GLU A 49 -0.46 14.60 3.11
N THR A 50 0.54 14.20 2.31
CA THR A 50 0.88 12.78 2.13
C THR A 50 1.26 12.09 3.42
N LEU A 51 2.06 12.73 4.27
CA LEU A 51 2.44 12.14 5.56
C LEU A 51 1.23 11.95 6.48
N GLN A 52 0.33 12.92 6.53
CA GLN A 52 -0.90 12.81 7.30
C GLN A 52 -1.76 11.66 6.77
N GLY A 53 -1.83 11.53 5.45
CA GLY A 53 -2.60 10.48 4.80
C GLY A 53 -2.09 9.09 5.13
N ILE A 54 -0.79 8.88 5.09
CA ILE A 54 -0.25 7.54 5.39
C ILE A 54 -0.41 7.18 6.87
N ILE A 55 -0.26 8.15 7.76
CA ILE A 55 -0.51 7.92 9.20
C ILE A 55 -1.95 7.48 9.41
N ARG A 56 -2.90 8.18 8.80
CA ARG A 56 -4.32 7.86 8.89
C ARG A 56 -4.64 6.49 8.31
N GLU A 57 -4.16 6.23 7.09
CA GLU A 57 -4.43 4.96 6.40
C GLU A 57 -3.88 3.77 7.17
N VAL A 58 -2.66 3.86 7.68
CA VAL A 58 -2.06 2.77 8.47
C VAL A 58 -2.88 2.53 9.74
N PHE A 59 -3.31 3.61 10.41
CA PHE A 59 -4.16 3.45 11.59
C PHE A 59 -5.49 2.79 11.24
N GLU A 60 -6.16 3.24 10.18
CA GLU A 60 -7.44 2.68 9.77
C GLU A 60 -7.32 1.20 9.42
N GLU A 61 -6.27 0.83 8.68
CA GLU A 61 -6.14 -0.53 8.15
C GLU A 61 -5.53 -1.51 9.14
N THR A 62 -4.70 -1.06 10.08
CA THR A 62 -4.00 -1.95 11.01
C THR A 62 -4.43 -1.79 12.46
N GLY A 63 -5.08 -0.69 12.82
CA GLY A 63 -5.41 -0.38 14.19
C GLY A 63 -4.25 0.19 14.99
N ARG A 64 -3.08 0.37 14.39
CA ARG A 64 -1.89 0.88 15.08
C ARG A 64 -1.61 2.31 14.71
N GLN A 65 -1.40 3.15 15.74
CA GLN A 65 -1.06 4.56 15.58
C GLN A 65 0.47 4.72 15.63
N PHE A 66 1.02 5.28 14.56
CA PHE A 66 2.46 5.58 14.49
C PHE A 66 2.68 7.09 14.47
N ASN A 67 3.87 7.51 14.86
CA ASN A 67 4.25 8.91 14.88
C ASN A 67 4.79 9.35 13.52
N PRO A 68 4.70 10.66 13.18
CA PRO A 68 5.26 11.14 11.91
C PRO A 68 6.71 10.75 11.68
N GLY A 69 7.53 10.77 12.72
CA GLY A 69 8.94 10.42 12.64
C GLY A 69 9.24 8.95 12.37
N ASP A 70 8.23 8.08 12.48
CA ASP A 70 8.39 6.66 12.18
C ASP A 70 8.36 6.37 10.69
N PHE A 71 7.89 7.31 9.88
CA PHE A 71 7.75 7.15 8.44
C PHE A 71 8.91 7.83 7.70
N VAL A 72 9.49 7.11 6.75
CA VAL A 72 10.54 7.66 5.88
C VAL A 72 10.00 7.69 4.46
N GLU A 73 9.85 8.87 3.88
CA GLU A 73 9.43 8.99 2.49
C GLU A 73 10.53 8.46 1.57
N ILE A 74 10.18 7.52 0.68
CA ILE A 74 11.13 6.87 -0.22
C ILE A 74 11.11 7.55 -1.58
N THR A 75 9.95 7.56 -2.21
CA THR A 75 9.80 8.07 -3.57
C THR A 75 8.32 8.25 -3.91
N LYS A 76 8.06 8.82 -5.07
CA LYS A 76 6.73 8.81 -5.65
C LYS A 76 6.80 8.25 -7.05
N ILE A 77 5.77 7.53 -7.44
CA ILE A 77 5.65 6.92 -8.75
C ILE A 77 4.42 7.47 -9.44
N HIS A 78 4.60 7.99 -10.64
CA HIS A 78 3.51 8.44 -11.50
C HIS A 78 3.08 7.28 -12.39
N HIS A 79 1.78 7.11 -12.57
CA HIS A 79 1.26 6.03 -13.41
C HIS A 79 -0.07 6.44 -14.02
N PRO A 80 -0.43 5.85 -15.18
CA PRO A 80 -1.78 6.01 -15.69
C PRO A 80 -2.76 5.27 -14.79
N MET A 81 -3.98 5.79 -14.69
CA MET A 81 -5.04 5.13 -13.92
C MET A 81 -5.81 4.18 -14.82
N ASP A 82 -6.08 2.99 -14.29
CA ASP A 82 -6.90 2.01 -15.03
C ASP A 82 -8.37 2.40 -15.04
N ASP A 83 -8.81 3.14 -14.03
CA ASP A 83 -10.20 3.59 -13.98
C ASP A 83 -10.34 4.98 -14.59
N VAL A 84 -10.41 5.01 -15.91
CA VAL A 84 -10.53 6.25 -16.67
C VAL A 84 -11.85 6.98 -16.43
N ARG A 85 -12.83 6.33 -15.77
CA ARG A 85 -14.09 6.97 -15.42
C ARG A 85 -13.93 7.97 -14.28
N LEU A 86 -12.97 7.72 -13.39
CA LEU A 86 -12.75 8.51 -12.19
C LEU A 86 -11.48 9.35 -12.26
N HIS A 87 -10.40 8.77 -12.78
CA HIS A 87 -9.08 9.41 -12.78
C HIS A 87 -8.35 9.13 -14.08
N ASP A 88 -7.68 10.14 -14.62
CA ASP A 88 -6.86 10.03 -15.82
C ASP A 88 -5.43 9.61 -15.51
N SER A 89 -4.93 9.97 -14.33
CA SER A 89 -3.57 9.66 -13.92
C SER A 89 -3.50 9.60 -12.40
N GLY A 90 -2.39 9.10 -11.89
CA GLY A 90 -2.16 9.04 -10.46
C GLY A 90 -0.71 9.13 -10.12
N GLU A 91 -0.45 9.43 -8.85
CA GLU A 91 0.88 9.30 -8.28
C GLU A 91 0.73 8.63 -6.91
N ALA A 92 1.63 7.71 -6.62
CA ALA A 92 1.68 7.02 -5.34
C ALA A 92 2.94 7.44 -4.60
N HIS A 93 2.77 7.94 -3.39
CA HIS A 93 3.88 8.33 -2.50
C HIS A 93 4.16 7.17 -1.57
N PHE A 94 5.38 6.64 -1.62
CA PHE A 94 5.78 5.47 -0.84
C PHE A 94 6.55 5.90 0.40
N PHE A 95 6.16 5.32 1.53
CA PHE A 95 6.83 5.52 2.83
C PHE A 95 7.28 4.17 3.37
N GLU A 96 8.46 4.14 3.96
CA GLU A 96 8.91 2.98 4.71
C GLU A 96 8.53 3.15 6.18
N LEU A 97 7.97 2.10 6.78
CA LEU A 97 7.64 2.05 8.20
C LEU A 97 8.23 0.76 8.77
N GLN A 98 9.28 0.89 9.56
CA GLN A 98 9.93 -0.26 10.17
C GLN A 98 9.19 -0.66 11.44
N VAL A 99 8.92 -1.97 11.57
CA VAL A 99 8.30 -2.54 12.76
C VAL A 99 9.20 -3.68 13.28
N SER A 100 9.08 -3.99 14.57
CA SER A 100 9.98 -4.98 15.19
C SER A 100 9.63 -6.42 14.84
N GLU A 101 8.37 -6.69 14.54
CA GLU A 101 7.88 -8.04 14.24
C GLU A 101 6.56 -7.97 13.49
N PRO A 102 6.18 -9.06 12.80
CA PRO A 102 4.86 -9.12 12.18
C PRO A 102 3.77 -9.03 13.26
N PHE A 103 2.65 -8.44 12.89
CA PHE A 103 1.50 -8.35 13.78
C PHE A 103 0.21 -8.62 13.01
N GLU A 104 -0.85 -8.91 13.75
CA GLU A 104 -2.19 -9.12 13.20
C GLU A 104 -2.88 -7.77 13.06
N PRO A 105 -3.19 -7.31 11.83
CA PRO A 105 -3.92 -6.06 11.66
C PRO A 105 -5.32 -6.17 12.26
N SER A 106 -5.74 -5.13 12.99
CA SER A 106 -7.11 -5.04 13.50
C SER A 106 -8.02 -4.44 12.45
N SER A 107 -9.21 -5.02 12.29
CA SER A 107 -10.23 -4.52 11.38
C SER A 107 -11.21 -3.55 12.06
N ASP A 108 -10.97 -3.19 13.31
CA ASP A 108 -11.91 -2.39 14.09
C ASP A 108 -12.18 -1.01 13.50
N ASN A 109 -11.19 -0.45 12.78
CA ASN A 109 -11.29 0.88 12.19
C ASN A 109 -11.52 0.86 10.69
N TRP A 110 -11.79 -0.31 10.11
CA TRP A 110 -12.03 -0.41 8.67
C TRP A 110 -13.34 0.28 8.29
N THR A 111 -13.34 0.91 7.12
CA THR A 111 -14.57 1.44 6.51
C THR A 111 -15.44 0.27 6.02
N GLU A 112 -16.70 0.57 5.68
CA GLU A 112 -17.59 -0.46 5.12
C GLU A 112 -17.02 -1.05 3.83
N ASN A 113 -16.43 -0.19 2.98
CA ASN A 113 -15.81 -0.65 1.74
C ASN A 113 -14.62 -1.58 2.01
N GLU A 114 -13.80 -1.26 3.01
CA GLU A 114 -12.67 -2.10 3.37
C GLU A 114 -13.11 -3.46 3.92
N HIS A 115 -14.17 -3.50 4.74
CA HIS A 115 -14.74 -4.78 5.20
C HIS A 115 -15.27 -5.61 4.05
N ARG A 116 -15.90 -4.97 3.07
CA ARG A 116 -16.45 -5.66 1.91
C ARG A 116 -15.36 -6.18 0.98
N ASP A 117 -14.33 -5.37 0.75
CA ASP A 117 -13.37 -5.60 -0.35
C ASP A 117 -12.09 -6.31 0.08
N THR A 118 -11.71 -6.24 1.37
CA THR A 118 -10.48 -6.87 1.86
C THR A 118 -10.71 -8.33 2.19
N VAL A 119 -9.95 -9.20 1.54
CA VAL A 119 -10.08 -10.65 1.67
C VAL A 119 -9.23 -11.20 2.81
N MET A 120 -7.95 -10.82 2.83
CA MET A 120 -6.97 -11.32 3.82
C MET A 120 -5.72 -10.46 3.80
N HIS A 121 -4.79 -10.76 4.71
CA HIS A 121 -3.45 -10.17 4.71
C HIS A 121 -2.40 -11.26 4.80
N ARG A 122 -1.17 -10.92 4.37
CA ARG A 122 0.01 -11.79 4.55
C ARG A 122 1.23 -10.92 4.82
N TRP A 123 2.17 -11.49 5.57
CA TRP A 123 3.51 -10.95 5.71
C TRP A 123 4.43 -11.77 4.81
N LEU A 124 5.04 -11.12 3.81
CA LEU A 124 5.80 -11.80 2.77
C LEU A 124 7.15 -11.14 2.56
N THR A 125 8.15 -11.97 2.31
CA THR A 125 9.46 -11.47 1.87
C THR A 125 9.44 -11.20 0.37
N LEU A 126 10.39 -10.39 -0.11
CA LEU A 126 10.53 -10.15 -1.55
C LEU A 126 10.77 -11.47 -2.31
N ASP A 127 11.56 -12.36 -1.73
CA ASP A 127 11.83 -13.67 -2.33
C ASP A 127 10.55 -14.50 -2.51
N GLU A 128 9.69 -14.51 -1.51
CA GLU A 128 8.39 -15.19 -1.62
C GLU A 128 7.52 -14.56 -2.71
N ILE A 129 7.47 -13.22 -2.76
CA ILE A 129 6.68 -12.51 -3.76
C ILE A 129 7.17 -12.85 -5.18
N THR A 130 8.49 -12.87 -5.39
CA THR A 130 9.05 -13.16 -6.72
C THR A 130 8.89 -14.62 -7.10
N ARG A 131 9.07 -15.55 -6.16
CA ARG A 131 8.88 -16.98 -6.44
C ARG A 131 7.44 -17.33 -6.78
N GLU A 132 6.48 -16.69 -6.13
CA GLU A 132 5.06 -16.91 -6.40
C GLU A 132 4.58 -16.10 -7.60
N GLN A 133 5.44 -15.32 -8.22
CA GLN A 133 5.11 -14.46 -9.36
C GLN A 133 3.92 -13.56 -9.10
N MET A 134 3.86 -13.01 -7.90
CA MET A 134 2.76 -12.15 -7.48
C MET A 134 2.86 -10.78 -8.14
N TRP A 135 1.70 -10.25 -8.55
CA TRP A 135 1.59 -8.83 -8.84
C TRP A 135 1.21 -8.12 -7.55
N VAL A 136 1.91 -7.05 -7.23
CA VAL A 136 1.63 -6.24 -6.04
C VAL A 136 1.42 -4.79 -6.47
N GLY A 137 0.27 -4.24 -6.10
CA GLY A 137 -0.04 -2.85 -6.39
C GLY A 137 0.42 -1.89 -5.30
N PRO A 138 0.54 -0.63 -5.66
CA PRO A 138 0.23 -0.06 -6.97
C PRO A 138 1.31 -0.35 -8.01
N HIS A 139 1.03 0.02 -9.25
CA HIS A 139 1.95 -0.18 -10.37
C HIS A 139 3.34 0.39 -10.04
N GLY A 140 4.39 -0.40 -10.31
CA GLY A 140 5.77 -0.04 -10.02
C GLY A 140 6.25 -0.44 -8.63
N ALA A 141 5.38 -0.96 -7.77
CA ALA A 141 5.75 -1.32 -6.39
C ALA A 141 6.80 -2.43 -6.33
N ILE A 142 6.67 -3.45 -7.16
CA ILE A 142 7.64 -4.56 -7.15
C ILE A 142 9.03 -4.07 -7.58
N ASP A 143 9.10 -3.24 -8.62
CA ASP A 143 10.37 -2.69 -9.08
C ASP A 143 11.03 -1.86 -7.97
N LEU A 144 10.23 -1.09 -7.24
CA LEU A 144 10.73 -0.32 -6.09
C LEU A 144 11.28 -1.24 -5.00
N MET A 145 10.58 -2.33 -4.71
CA MET A 145 11.05 -3.30 -3.71
C MET A 145 12.37 -3.94 -4.13
N ILE A 146 12.49 -4.32 -5.38
CA ILE A 146 13.72 -4.93 -5.91
C ILE A 146 14.86 -3.93 -5.81
N GLU A 147 14.65 -2.70 -6.22
CA GLU A 147 15.68 -1.67 -6.18
C GLU A 147 16.15 -1.40 -4.74
N ARG A 148 15.20 -1.29 -3.80
CA ARG A 148 15.52 -0.91 -2.42
C ARG A 148 15.99 -2.08 -1.56
N TYR A 149 15.43 -3.27 -1.75
CA TYR A 149 15.66 -4.42 -0.86
C TYR A 149 16.29 -5.63 -1.56
N GLY A 150 16.36 -5.63 -2.88
CA GLY A 150 16.76 -6.82 -3.63
C GLY A 150 18.19 -7.28 -3.42
N ASN A 151 19.09 -6.39 -3.01
CA ASN A 151 20.50 -6.70 -2.80
C ASN A 151 20.86 -6.90 -1.33
N GLN A 152 19.88 -6.91 -0.45
CA GLN A 152 20.14 -7.08 0.98
C GLN A 152 20.31 -8.58 1.29
N GLY A 153 21.37 -8.90 2.02
CA GLY A 153 21.70 -10.29 2.36
C GLY A 153 22.75 -10.92 1.48
N LEU A 154 23.31 -10.19 0.58
CA LEU A 154 24.45 -10.64 -0.22
C LEU A 154 25.76 -10.40 0.50
#